data_c4d9240555b45f430fd833126ba31dac
#
_entry.id   c4d9240555b45f430fd833126ba31dac
#
_cell.length_a   1.000
_cell.length_b   1.000
_cell.length_c   1.000
_cell.angle_alpha   90.00
_cell.angle_beta   90.00
_cell.angle_gamma   90.00
#
_symmetry.space_group_name_H-M   'P 1'
#
loop_
_entity.id
_entity.type
_entity.pdbx_description
1 polymer ?
#
loop_
_entity_poly.entity_id
_entity_poly.type
_entity_poly.pdbx_seq_one_letter_code
_entity_poly.pdbx_strand_id
1 'polypeptide(L)'
;KVKNENNELSPEKLVVLIAKLKAESLMHKYQEELIIGSDQLLVFRRKILSKPKSLKEAQKNLLRISGKEHTLLSSVYVIKRKRHYFNEVKKARIFFKLLTEDEIEEYVEKNKKTVLSTVGSYKIEENQKYNFVKILSGDMETILGFPVKSLIEKINQEKK
;
A
#
# COMPACT_ATOMS: atom_id res chain seq x y z
N LYS A 1 -12.13 -6.41 8.03
CA LYS A 1 -12.97 -5.88 9.14
C LYS A 1 -12.53 -4.46 9.52
N VAL A 2 -11.27 -4.22 9.92
CA VAL A 2 -10.79 -2.90 10.40
C VAL A 2 -11.08 -1.75 9.42
N LYS A 3 -10.97 -1.97 8.11
CA LYS A 3 -11.25 -0.93 7.09
C LYS A 3 -12.72 -0.51 7.02
N ASN A 4 -13.65 -1.37 7.41
CA ASN A 4 -15.08 -1.09 7.35
C ASN A 4 -15.63 -0.48 8.65
N GLU A 5 -14.99 -0.77 9.78
CA GLU A 5 -15.43 -0.34 11.11
C GLU A 5 -14.92 1.07 11.50
N ASN A 6 -13.97 1.64 10.72
CA ASN A 6 -13.33 2.92 11.00
C ASN A 6 -13.59 3.97 9.90
N ASN A 7 -14.81 4.09 9.42
CA ASN A 7 -15.21 5.05 8.38
C ASN A 7 -14.98 6.54 8.76
N GLU A 8 -14.77 6.83 10.05
CA GLU A 8 -14.51 8.19 10.56
C GLU A 8 -13.00 8.57 10.52
N LEU A 9 -12.11 7.59 10.34
CA LEU A 9 -10.68 7.86 10.31
C LEU A 9 -10.24 8.35 8.92
N SER A 10 -9.36 9.35 8.89
CA SER A 10 -8.69 9.71 7.65
C SER A 10 -7.87 8.52 7.12
N PRO A 11 -7.64 8.42 5.79
CA PRO A 11 -6.84 7.34 5.21
C PRO A 11 -5.44 7.22 5.85
N GLU A 12 -4.82 8.35 6.23
CA GLU A 12 -3.53 8.39 6.90
C GLU A 12 -3.58 7.74 8.30
N LYS A 13 -4.60 8.07 9.09
CA LYS A 13 -4.79 7.46 10.41
C LYS A 13 -5.11 5.97 10.30
N LEU A 14 -5.90 5.60 9.29
CA LEU A 14 -6.27 4.20 9.06
C LEU A 14 -5.08 3.35 8.66
N VAL A 15 -4.19 3.81 7.77
CA VAL A 15 -3.01 3.03 7.36
C VAL A 15 -2.05 2.82 8.53
N VAL A 16 -1.89 3.81 9.41
CA VAL A 16 -1.09 3.67 10.64
C VAL A 16 -1.72 2.66 11.59
N LEU A 17 -3.04 2.73 11.80
CA LEU A 17 -3.74 1.79 12.68
C LEU A 17 -3.58 0.35 12.21
N ILE A 18 -3.71 0.08 10.90
CA ILE A 18 -3.55 -1.27 10.36
C ILE A 18 -2.10 -1.74 10.50
N ALA A 19 -1.11 -0.89 10.21
CA ALA A 19 0.30 -1.20 10.41
C ALA A 19 0.60 -1.52 11.89
N LYS A 20 0.04 -0.72 12.82
CA LYS A 20 0.13 -0.95 14.27
C LYS A 20 -0.43 -2.32 14.66
N LEU A 21 -1.67 -2.63 14.27
CA LEU A 21 -2.31 -3.91 14.60
C LEU A 21 -1.52 -5.11 14.08
N LYS A 22 -0.90 -4.99 12.89
CA LYS A 22 -0.01 -6.03 12.36
C LYS A 22 1.24 -6.22 13.22
N ALA A 23 1.87 -5.14 13.67
CA ALA A 23 3.03 -5.22 14.57
C ALA A 23 2.63 -5.82 15.93
N GLU A 24 1.53 -5.34 16.52
CA GLU A 24 1.03 -5.80 17.82
C GLU A 24 0.67 -7.29 17.82
N SER A 25 0.18 -7.83 16.70
CA SER A 25 -0.16 -9.26 16.59
C SER A 25 1.03 -10.21 16.82
N LEU A 26 2.26 -9.71 16.70
CA LEU A 26 3.48 -10.49 16.88
C LEU A 26 4.16 -10.28 18.25
N MET A 27 3.70 -9.31 19.06
CA MET A 27 4.34 -8.94 20.33
C MET A 27 4.41 -10.08 21.35
N HIS A 28 3.48 -11.02 21.32
CA HIS A 28 3.50 -12.18 22.22
C HIS A 28 4.64 -13.15 21.90
N LYS A 29 4.98 -13.26 20.62
CA LYS A 29 6.00 -14.19 20.11
C LYS A 29 7.40 -13.59 20.15
N TYR A 30 7.53 -12.29 19.87
CA TYR A 30 8.81 -11.58 19.72
C TYR A 30 8.87 -10.42 20.72
N GLN A 31 9.60 -10.64 21.84
CA GLN A 31 9.59 -9.70 22.97
C GLN A 31 10.79 -8.73 22.97
N GLU A 32 11.94 -9.18 22.48
CA GLU A 32 13.18 -8.40 22.44
C GLU A 32 13.50 -7.85 21.03
N GLU A 33 12.86 -8.40 20.02
CA GLU A 33 13.09 -8.06 18.63
C GLU A 33 12.46 -6.71 18.24
N LEU A 34 12.92 -6.18 17.12
CA LEU A 34 12.30 -5.05 16.42
C LEU A 34 11.18 -5.59 15.53
N ILE A 35 9.94 -5.33 15.91
CA ILE A 35 8.77 -5.77 15.16
C ILE A 35 8.32 -4.63 14.24
N ILE A 36 8.23 -4.88 12.94
CA ILE A 36 7.78 -3.91 11.95
C ILE A 36 6.45 -4.38 11.34
N GLY A 37 5.40 -3.62 11.57
CA GLY A 37 4.14 -3.75 10.83
C GLY A 37 4.09 -2.73 9.71
N SER A 38 3.58 -3.14 8.55
CA SER A 38 3.37 -2.23 7.41
C SER A 38 2.02 -2.48 6.76
N ASP A 39 1.42 -1.40 6.24
CA ASP A 39 0.23 -1.47 5.40
C ASP A 39 0.28 -0.40 4.31
N GLN A 40 -0.49 -0.64 3.23
CA GLN A 40 -0.64 0.29 2.13
C GLN A 40 -2.12 0.45 1.76
N LEU A 41 -2.52 1.67 1.50
CA LEU A 41 -3.83 2.03 0.97
C LEU A 41 -3.69 2.74 -0.37
N LEU A 42 -4.60 2.43 -1.30
CA LEU A 42 -4.81 3.23 -2.50
C LEU A 42 -6.01 4.16 -2.27
N VAL A 43 -5.77 5.46 -2.41
CA VAL A 43 -6.80 6.50 -2.29
C VAL A 43 -7.08 7.11 -3.65
N PHE A 44 -8.32 6.99 -4.10
CA PHE A 44 -8.80 7.56 -5.34
C PHE A 44 -10.04 8.42 -5.08
N ARG A 45 -9.99 9.72 -5.44
CA ARG A 45 -11.09 10.67 -5.21
C ARG A 45 -11.62 10.64 -3.77
N ARG A 46 -10.70 10.68 -2.79
CA ARG A 46 -10.97 10.60 -1.33
C ARG A 46 -11.56 9.27 -0.85
N LYS A 47 -11.69 8.26 -1.71
CA LYS A 47 -12.17 6.93 -1.34
C LYS A 47 -11.03 5.93 -1.37
N ILE A 48 -11.03 5.01 -0.40
CA ILE A 48 -10.06 3.92 -0.34
C ILE A 48 -10.55 2.81 -1.29
N LEU A 49 -9.68 2.40 -2.21
CA LEU A 49 -9.89 1.20 -3.00
C LEU A 49 -9.29 0.00 -2.26
N SER A 50 -10.13 -0.97 -1.95
CA SER A 50 -9.70 -2.22 -1.33
C SER A 50 -9.20 -3.22 -2.38
N LYS A 51 -8.50 -4.27 -1.92
CA LYS A 51 -8.20 -5.42 -2.77
C LYS A 51 -9.51 -6.02 -3.31
N PRO A 52 -9.58 -6.33 -4.60
CA PRO A 52 -10.79 -6.89 -5.19
C PRO A 52 -11.01 -8.33 -4.70
N LYS A 53 -12.28 -8.72 -4.60
CA LYS A 53 -12.70 -10.07 -4.22
C LYS A 53 -12.92 -10.98 -5.42
N SER A 54 -12.93 -10.42 -6.63
CA SER A 54 -13.16 -11.13 -7.88
C SER A 54 -12.45 -10.43 -9.05
N LEU A 55 -12.24 -11.15 -10.16
CA LEU A 55 -11.69 -10.57 -11.39
C LEU A 55 -12.56 -9.44 -11.93
N LYS A 56 -13.89 -9.57 -11.83
CA LYS A 56 -14.83 -8.51 -12.22
C LYS A 56 -14.67 -7.24 -11.38
N GLU A 57 -14.38 -7.38 -10.09
CA GLU A 57 -14.09 -6.23 -9.23
C GLU A 57 -12.72 -5.63 -9.56
N ALA A 58 -11.72 -6.46 -9.90
CA ALA A 58 -10.42 -6.00 -10.36
C ALA A 58 -10.54 -5.18 -11.66
N GLN A 59 -11.30 -5.64 -12.65
CA GLN A 59 -11.60 -4.89 -13.87
C GLN A 59 -12.24 -3.53 -13.54
N LYS A 60 -13.26 -3.51 -12.66
CA LYS A 60 -13.91 -2.26 -12.22
C LYS A 60 -12.94 -1.30 -11.53
N ASN A 61 -12.01 -1.80 -10.72
CA ASN A 61 -11.02 -0.98 -10.05
C ASN A 61 -10.05 -0.36 -11.07
N LEU A 62 -9.56 -1.13 -12.04
CA LEU A 62 -8.69 -0.64 -13.11
C LEU A 62 -9.40 0.40 -13.99
N LEU A 63 -10.64 0.16 -14.40
CA LEU A 63 -11.46 1.14 -15.14
C LEU A 63 -11.64 2.45 -14.38
N ARG A 64 -11.81 2.39 -13.06
CA ARG A 64 -11.97 3.59 -12.22
C ARG A 64 -10.74 4.48 -12.23
N ILE A 65 -9.52 3.89 -12.19
CA ILE A 65 -8.25 4.62 -12.14
C ILE A 65 -7.64 4.87 -13.52
N SER A 66 -8.11 4.21 -14.58
CA SER A 66 -7.66 4.37 -15.96
C SER A 66 -7.74 5.83 -16.40
N GLY A 67 -6.64 6.35 -16.93
CA GLY A 67 -6.46 7.75 -17.35
C GLY A 67 -6.45 8.76 -16.20
N LYS A 68 -6.21 8.33 -14.95
CA LYS A 68 -6.36 9.22 -13.78
C LYS A 68 -5.23 9.06 -12.77
N GLU A 69 -5.11 10.08 -11.94
CA GLU A 69 -4.20 10.05 -10.79
C GLU A 69 -4.85 9.40 -9.58
N HIS A 70 -4.03 8.71 -8.79
CA HIS A 70 -4.39 8.22 -7.46
C HIS A 70 -3.18 8.33 -6.52
N THR A 71 -3.43 8.15 -5.23
CA THR A 71 -2.42 8.24 -4.19
C THR A 71 -2.26 6.87 -3.51
N LEU A 72 -1.01 6.45 -3.37
CA LEU A 72 -0.64 5.36 -2.47
C LEU A 72 -0.20 5.97 -1.14
N LEU A 73 -0.76 5.48 -0.05
CA LEU A 73 -0.36 5.78 1.32
C LEU A 73 0.26 4.54 1.91
N SER A 74 1.52 4.61 2.30
CA SER A 74 2.22 3.50 2.93
C SER A 74 2.69 3.87 4.31
N SER A 75 2.50 3.00 5.27
CA SER A 75 2.91 3.21 6.64
C SER A 75 3.74 2.05 7.16
N VAL A 76 4.71 2.39 8.01
CA VAL A 76 5.37 1.47 8.92
C VAL A 76 5.04 1.86 10.36
N TYR A 77 4.85 0.87 11.21
CA TYR A 77 4.72 1.01 12.66
C TYR A 77 5.66 0.02 13.33
N VAL A 78 6.52 0.52 14.20
CA VAL A 78 7.63 -0.25 14.78
C VAL A 78 7.49 -0.32 16.28
N ILE A 79 7.65 -1.55 16.81
CA ILE A 79 7.66 -1.86 18.22
C ILE A 79 9.04 -2.42 18.58
N LYS A 80 9.63 -1.95 19.68
CA LYS A 80 10.86 -2.44 20.26
C LYS A 80 10.64 -2.69 21.76
N ARG A 81 10.96 -3.89 22.25
CA ARG A 81 10.73 -4.27 23.65
C ARG A 81 9.32 -3.93 24.15
N LYS A 82 8.30 -4.33 23.40
CA LYS A 82 6.88 -4.12 23.69
C LYS A 82 6.42 -2.65 23.74
N ARG A 83 7.26 -1.69 23.32
CA ARG A 83 6.92 -0.26 23.29
C ARG A 83 6.97 0.29 21.88
N HIS A 84 6.15 1.30 21.63
CA HIS A 84 6.24 2.06 20.39
C HIS A 84 7.67 2.63 20.25
N TYR A 85 8.27 2.41 19.09
CA TYR A 85 9.62 2.88 18.78
C TYR A 85 9.64 3.92 17.66
N PHE A 86 8.85 3.68 16.60
CA PHE A 86 8.81 4.56 15.42
C PHE A 86 7.54 4.32 14.62
N ASN A 87 7.04 5.36 13.97
CA ASN A 87 6.06 5.20 12.88
C ASN A 87 6.23 6.30 11.85
N GLU A 88 5.91 5.99 10.62
CA GLU A 88 5.92 6.93 9.50
C GLU A 88 4.80 6.62 8.52
N VAL A 89 4.28 7.67 7.87
CA VAL A 89 3.39 7.57 6.72
C VAL A 89 4.00 8.32 5.56
N LYS A 90 4.13 7.67 4.43
CA LYS A 90 4.58 8.28 3.18
C LYS A 90 3.52 8.20 2.09
N LYS A 91 3.59 9.15 1.16
CA LYS A 91 2.65 9.30 0.04
C LYS A 91 3.40 9.21 -1.27
N ALA A 92 2.84 8.47 -2.23
CA ALA A 92 3.25 8.50 -3.62
C ALA A 92 2.04 8.84 -4.50
N ARG A 93 2.23 9.72 -5.49
CA ARG A 93 1.21 10.04 -6.50
C ARG A 93 1.56 9.32 -7.79
N ILE A 94 0.58 8.63 -8.31
CA ILE A 94 0.68 7.76 -9.48
C ILE A 94 -0.34 8.21 -10.51
N PHE A 95 0.09 8.37 -11.76
CA PHE A 95 -0.80 8.47 -12.90
C PHE A 95 -0.91 7.09 -13.55
N PHE A 96 -2.12 6.58 -13.66
CA PHE A 96 -2.41 5.34 -14.39
C PHE A 96 -2.81 5.70 -15.83
N LYS A 97 -2.13 5.11 -16.80
CA LYS A 97 -2.37 5.36 -18.22
C LYS A 97 -3.82 5.03 -18.60
N LEU A 98 -4.34 5.74 -19.59
CA LEU A 98 -5.64 5.42 -20.15
C LEU A 98 -5.55 4.07 -20.88
N LEU A 99 -6.37 3.12 -20.48
CA LEU A 99 -6.51 1.81 -21.10
C LEU A 99 -7.94 1.63 -21.57
N THR A 100 -8.10 0.88 -22.67
CA THR A 100 -9.41 0.41 -23.14
C THR A 100 -9.95 -0.71 -22.25
N GLU A 101 -11.22 -1.03 -22.40
CA GLU A 101 -11.83 -2.17 -21.68
C GLU A 101 -11.19 -3.49 -22.08
N ASP A 102 -10.89 -3.68 -23.36
CA ASP A 102 -10.22 -4.89 -23.87
C ASP A 102 -8.79 -5.07 -23.30
N GLU A 103 -8.00 -3.98 -23.25
CA GLU A 103 -6.67 -3.99 -22.64
C GLU A 103 -6.72 -4.36 -21.15
N ILE A 104 -7.73 -3.87 -20.43
CA ILE A 104 -7.93 -4.18 -19.01
C ILE A 104 -8.36 -5.64 -18.85
N GLU A 105 -9.26 -6.14 -19.68
CA GLU A 105 -9.71 -7.53 -19.64
C GLU A 105 -8.54 -8.48 -19.91
N GLU A 106 -7.77 -8.23 -20.98
CA GLU A 106 -6.57 -9.00 -21.30
C GLU A 106 -5.55 -9.00 -20.15
N TYR A 107 -5.30 -7.83 -19.55
CA TYR A 107 -4.38 -7.73 -18.40
C TYR A 107 -4.88 -8.55 -17.21
N VAL A 108 -6.16 -8.46 -16.86
CA VAL A 108 -6.76 -9.17 -15.74
C VAL A 108 -6.70 -10.68 -15.95
N GLU A 109 -7.01 -11.16 -17.14
CA GLU A 109 -6.96 -12.60 -17.48
C GLU A 109 -5.53 -13.15 -17.38
N LYS A 110 -4.54 -12.40 -17.87
CA LYS A 110 -3.13 -12.80 -17.81
C LYS A 110 -2.51 -12.71 -16.41
N ASN A 111 -3.07 -11.89 -15.51
CA ASN A 111 -2.46 -11.57 -14.23
C ASN A 111 -3.39 -11.82 -13.01
N LYS A 112 -4.21 -12.88 -13.07
CA LYS A 112 -5.26 -13.19 -12.06
C LYS A 112 -4.77 -13.12 -10.61
N LYS A 113 -3.59 -13.68 -10.30
CA LYS A 113 -3.02 -13.65 -8.94
C LYS A 113 -2.65 -12.22 -8.52
N THR A 114 -2.00 -11.47 -9.39
CA THR A 114 -1.58 -10.09 -9.14
C THR A 114 -2.79 -9.20 -8.86
N VAL A 115 -3.77 -9.20 -9.76
CA VAL A 115 -4.93 -8.30 -9.65
C VAL A 115 -5.77 -8.56 -8.41
N LEU A 116 -5.83 -9.79 -7.91
CA LEU A 116 -6.55 -10.15 -6.69
C LEU A 116 -5.74 -9.87 -5.40
N SER A 117 -4.42 -9.82 -5.49
CA SER A 117 -3.54 -9.67 -4.31
C SER A 117 -3.15 -8.23 -3.98
N THR A 118 -3.38 -7.28 -4.89
CA THR A 118 -2.90 -5.89 -4.78
C THR A 118 -4.03 -4.88 -4.65
N VAL A 119 -3.79 -3.81 -3.90
CA VAL A 119 -4.66 -2.63 -3.93
C VAL A 119 -4.54 -1.97 -5.30
N GLY A 120 -5.68 -1.62 -5.92
CA GLY A 120 -5.69 -1.07 -7.28
C GLY A 120 -5.55 -2.08 -8.42
N SER A 121 -5.35 -3.38 -8.11
CA SER A 121 -5.30 -4.48 -9.10
C SER A 121 -4.14 -4.39 -10.09
N TYR A 122 -3.02 -3.78 -9.72
CA TYR A 122 -1.78 -3.75 -10.52
C TYR A 122 -0.54 -3.79 -9.60
N LYS A 123 0.62 -4.08 -10.18
CA LYS A 123 1.93 -3.99 -9.52
C LYS A 123 2.88 -3.09 -10.30
N ILE A 124 3.63 -2.26 -9.58
CA ILE A 124 4.65 -1.38 -10.18
C ILE A 124 5.78 -2.20 -10.83
N GLU A 125 6.11 -3.36 -10.29
CA GLU A 125 7.15 -4.26 -10.78
C GLU A 125 6.84 -4.78 -12.19
N GLU A 126 5.55 -4.83 -12.55
CA GLU A 126 5.10 -5.23 -13.88
C GLU A 126 5.10 -4.06 -14.89
N ASN A 127 5.43 -2.83 -14.44
CA ASN A 127 5.37 -1.65 -15.28
C ASN A 127 6.39 -1.66 -16.43
N GLN A 128 7.51 -2.34 -16.29
CA GLN A 128 8.46 -2.53 -17.41
C GLN A 128 7.81 -3.26 -18.59
N LYS A 129 6.90 -4.20 -18.31
CA LYS A 129 6.20 -4.96 -19.33
C LYS A 129 4.98 -4.23 -19.90
N TYR A 130 4.18 -3.60 -19.04
CA TYR A 130 2.87 -3.07 -19.43
C TYR A 130 2.86 -1.55 -19.62
N ASN A 131 3.82 -0.84 -19.03
CA ASN A 131 3.94 0.62 -19.11
C ASN A 131 2.64 1.35 -18.73
N PHE A 132 1.94 0.87 -17.69
CA PHE A 132 0.66 1.43 -17.25
C PHE A 132 0.81 2.62 -16.32
N VAL A 133 1.96 2.76 -15.66
CA VAL A 133 2.12 3.60 -14.48
C VAL A 133 3.21 4.63 -14.69
N LYS A 134 2.89 5.90 -14.42
CA LYS A 134 3.85 6.99 -14.32
C LYS A 134 3.88 7.50 -12.89
N ILE A 135 5.05 7.46 -12.26
CA ILE A 135 5.26 8.03 -10.92
C ILE A 135 5.32 9.55 -11.05
N LEU A 136 4.43 10.25 -10.37
CA LEU A 136 4.38 11.72 -10.34
C LEU A 136 5.16 12.28 -9.14
N SER A 137 5.10 11.59 -8.00
CA SER A 137 5.88 11.92 -6.79
C SER A 137 5.92 10.73 -5.82
N GLY A 138 6.87 10.76 -4.88
CA GLY A 138 7.12 9.69 -3.92
C GLY A 138 8.28 8.80 -4.34
N ASP A 139 8.71 7.93 -3.44
CA ASP A 139 9.80 6.99 -3.65
C ASP A 139 9.31 5.55 -3.87
N MET A 140 10.21 4.69 -4.35
CA MET A 140 9.90 3.28 -4.63
C MET A 140 9.51 2.50 -3.38
N GLU A 141 10.10 2.78 -2.21
CA GLU A 141 9.72 2.12 -0.95
C GLU A 141 8.26 2.39 -0.59
N THR A 142 7.82 3.63 -0.79
CA THR A 142 6.42 4.03 -0.59
C THR A 142 5.50 3.31 -1.58
N ILE A 143 5.90 3.20 -2.84
CA ILE A 143 5.10 2.54 -3.89
C ILE A 143 5.02 1.04 -3.65
N LEU A 144 6.11 0.43 -3.20
CA LEU A 144 6.17 -1.00 -2.82
C LEU A 144 5.45 -1.30 -1.49
N GLY A 145 5.10 -0.26 -0.72
CA GLY A 145 4.33 -0.41 0.51
C GLY A 145 5.17 -0.64 1.78
N PHE A 146 6.49 -0.41 1.73
CA PHE A 146 7.39 -0.63 2.85
C PHE A 146 8.43 0.50 2.99
N PRO A 147 8.02 1.71 3.43
CA PRO A 147 8.90 2.88 3.54
C PRO A 147 9.75 2.81 4.83
N VAL A 148 10.94 2.21 4.75
CA VAL A 148 11.81 1.97 5.93
C VAL A 148 13.08 2.81 5.99
N LYS A 149 13.34 3.65 4.99
CA LYS A 149 14.57 4.45 4.92
C LYS A 149 14.79 5.29 6.19
N SER A 150 13.79 6.03 6.62
CA SER A 150 13.88 6.87 7.83
C SER A 150 14.04 6.04 9.11
N LEU A 151 13.47 4.82 9.16
CA LEU A 151 13.69 3.89 10.25
C LEU A 151 15.15 3.42 10.30
N ILE A 152 15.75 3.09 9.15
CA ILE A 152 17.16 2.66 9.06
C ILE A 152 18.08 3.81 9.49
N GLU A 153 17.80 5.04 9.05
CA GLU A 153 18.55 6.23 9.46
C GLU A 153 18.48 6.42 10.98
N LYS A 154 17.30 6.30 11.60
CA LYS A 154 17.12 6.39 13.05
C LYS A 154 17.93 5.32 13.79
N ILE A 155 17.87 4.06 13.36
CA ILE A 155 18.63 2.97 13.98
C ILE A 155 20.15 3.21 13.90
N ASN A 156 20.61 3.73 12.77
CA ASN A 156 22.05 4.02 12.58
C ASN A 156 22.53 5.21 13.43
N GLN A 157 21.67 6.18 13.72
CA GLN A 157 21.99 7.29 14.63
C GLN A 157 22.12 6.81 16.10
N GLU A 158 21.31 5.83 16.52
CA GLU A 158 21.37 5.28 17.89
C GLU A 158 22.60 4.39 18.13
N LYS A 159 23.30 3.96 17.08
CA LYS A 159 24.52 3.14 17.17
C LYS A 159 25.81 3.97 17.25
N LYS A 160 25.73 5.27 17.03
CA LYS A 160 26.86 6.22 17.15
C LYS A 160 26.92 6.84 18.54
#